data_46fbe110908dffe80a3e897ec88e66da
#
_entry.id   46fbe110908dffe80a3e897ec88e66da
#
_cell.length_a   1.000
_cell.length_b   1.000
_cell.length_c   1.000
_cell.angle_alpha   90.00
_cell.angle_beta   90.00
_cell.angle_gamma   90.00
#
_symmetry.space_group_name_H-M   'P 1'
#
loop_
_entity.id
_entity.type
_entity.pdbx_description
1 polymer ?
#
loop_
_entity_poly.entity_id
_entity_poly.type
_entity_poly.pdbx_seq_one_letter_code
_entity_poly.pdbx_strand_id
1 'polypeptide(L)'
;AGWFIDPPSEYKPIENQETRMFPPEAIQAALVEFMPFFFTVISVLLVLWIAHMLLIARQTDLGSEKLFPRLLTMMGLTLIGMVVIVLAIPVESDTRNQIIGLIGLVISAVFVFSSGNIFANLMAGILLRVTSPFRVGDFIQVNEHFGRVAERGLFDTEVQSESRELIAIPNTLLVTHPVATVRNSGVIVSTTLSLAYDLNHNQIRPLLLEAAATSGLKEPFVHIQALGDFSITYRISGVLTEAKELIAARSNLRIAVLDILHREHIEIVPSGQRQLDAAEKALLRSARQREKQKAWVDNTVAEEIVFDKAEQAEQFSTEKSQLHGGIAALEEQLKTAEGEEKQVVSLELEHMKEQLATLDLIIAEVLEEKK
;
A
#
# COMPACT_ATOMS: atom_id res chain seq x y z
N ALA A 1 76.22 -65.12 59.88
CA ALA A 1 75.41 -64.07 59.34
C ALA A 1 75.57 -64.05 57.80
N GLY A 2 74.68 -64.74 57.12
CA GLY A 2 74.65 -64.83 55.65
C GLY A 2 73.64 -63.86 55.09
N TRP A 3 74.11 -63.02 54.18
CA TRP A 3 73.22 -62.18 53.36
C TRP A 3 72.87 -63.00 52.13
N PHE A 4 71.62 -63.34 52.00
CA PHE A 4 71.04 -63.88 50.78
C PHE A 4 70.55 -62.70 49.96
N ILE A 5 71.20 -62.49 48.79
CA ILE A 5 70.80 -61.47 47.81
C ILE A 5 69.88 -62.17 46.81
N ASP A 6 68.58 -61.78 46.78
CA ASP A 6 67.64 -62.27 45.78
C ASP A 6 68.06 -61.75 44.37
N PRO A 7 67.93 -62.60 43.35
CA PRO A 7 68.23 -62.24 41.99
C PRO A 7 67.21 -61.18 41.46
N PRO A 8 67.64 -60.27 40.59
CA PRO A 8 66.76 -59.24 40.06
C PRO A 8 65.62 -59.85 39.24
N SER A 9 64.41 -59.36 39.52
CA SER A 9 63.20 -59.73 38.85
C SER A 9 63.32 -59.57 37.32
N GLU A 10 62.86 -60.60 36.66
CA GLU A 10 62.74 -60.79 35.21
C GLU A 10 62.31 -59.47 34.47
N TYR A 11 63.20 -58.96 33.63
CA TYR A 11 62.96 -57.88 32.72
C TYR A 11 61.95 -58.34 31.67
N LYS A 12 60.66 -58.00 31.84
CA LYS A 12 59.67 -58.11 30.76
C LYS A 12 59.97 -57.12 29.66
N PRO A 13 60.25 -57.51 28.43
CA PRO A 13 60.40 -56.57 27.33
C PRO A 13 59.10 -55.81 27.16
N ILE A 14 59.28 -54.48 27.10
CA ILE A 14 58.20 -53.60 26.71
C ILE A 14 57.81 -54.01 25.30
N GLU A 15 56.71 -54.73 25.19
CA GLU A 15 56.07 -55.08 23.92
C GLU A 15 55.66 -53.79 23.27
N ASN A 16 56.27 -53.52 22.11
CA ASN A 16 56.04 -52.32 21.30
C ASN A 16 54.54 -52.05 21.12
N GLN A 17 53.97 -51.12 21.90
CA GLN A 17 52.63 -50.52 21.71
C GLN A 17 52.62 -49.49 20.63
N GLU A 18 53.70 -49.31 19.88
CA GLU A 18 53.75 -48.44 18.71
C GLU A 18 53.33 -49.22 17.47
N THR A 19 52.15 -49.05 17.01
CA THR A 19 51.54 -49.28 15.69
C THR A 19 50.18 -49.97 15.70
N ARG A 20 49.28 -49.58 16.61
CA ARG A 20 47.85 -49.84 16.35
C ARG A 20 47.06 -48.58 16.43
N MET A 21 47.43 -47.62 15.55
CA MET A 21 46.72 -46.36 15.54
C MET A 21 45.26 -46.52 15.05
N PHE A 22 44.93 -47.52 14.27
CA PHE A 22 43.54 -47.94 13.95
C PHE A 22 43.54 -49.42 13.52
N PRO A 23 42.93 -50.32 14.24
CA PRO A 23 42.74 -51.68 13.75
C PRO A 23 41.89 -51.68 12.49
N PRO A 24 42.20 -52.47 11.46
CA PRO A 24 41.48 -52.50 10.17
C PRO A 24 39.98 -52.80 10.37
N GLU A 25 39.58 -53.48 11.39
CA GLU A 25 38.19 -53.77 11.76
C GLU A 25 37.45 -52.53 12.24
N ALA A 26 38.10 -51.58 12.95
CA ALA A 26 37.52 -50.31 13.37
C ALA A 26 37.30 -49.37 12.17
N ILE A 27 38.21 -49.39 11.19
CA ILE A 27 38.06 -48.63 9.94
C ILE A 27 36.91 -49.18 9.11
N GLN A 28 36.77 -50.50 9.01
CA GLN A 28 35.65 -51.14 8.29
C GLN A 28 34.32 -50.87 8.98
N ALA A 29 34.24 -50.95 10.30
CA ALA A 29 33.04 -50.65 11.07
C ALA A 29 32.61 -49.19 10.88
N ALA A 30 33.56 -48.24 10.97
CA ALA A 30 33.30 -46.83 10.71
C ALA A 30 32.82 -46.60 9.27
N LEU A 31 33.46 -47.22 8.26
CA LEU A 31 33.04 -47.12 6.88
C LEU A 31 31.60 -47.58 6.63
N VAL A 32 31.19 -48.68 7.25
CA VAL A 32 29.83 -49.23 7.16
C VAL A 32 28.83 -48.27 7.84
N GLU A 33 29.19 -47.72 8.97
CA GLU A 33 28.34 -46.78 9.73
C GLU A 33 28.14 -45.45 9.00
N PHE A 34 29.17 -44.93 8.32
CA PHE A 34 29.10 -43.68 7.54
C PHE A 34 28.56 -43.86 6.10
N MET A 35 28.45 -45.09 5.60
CA MET A 35 27.97 -45.37 4.23
C MET A 35 26.56 -44.80 3.95
N PRO A 36 25.55 -44.95 4.83
CA PRO A 36 24.23 -44.35 4.62
C PRO A 36 24.28 -42.84 4.53
N PHE A 37 25.13 -42.18 5.33
CA PHE A 37 25.32 -40.73 5.30
C PHE A 37 25.86 -40.28 3.95
N PHE A 38 26.94 -40.87 3.45
CA PHE A 38 27.48 -40.52 2.13
C PHE A 38 26.49 -40.76 0.99
N PHE A 39 25.72 -41.86 1.06
CA PHE A 39 24.69 -42.16 0.08
C PHE A 39 23.57 -41.09 0.12
N THR A 40 23.15 -40.68 1.31
CA THR A 40 22.14 -39.60 1.46
C THR A 40 22.64 -38.26 0.92
N VAL A 41 23.88 -37.87 1.22
CA VAL A 41 24.48 -36.63 0.70
C VAL A 41 24.52 -36.62 -0.84
N ILE A 42 25.02 -37.76 -1.43
CA ILE A 42 25.07 -37.88 -2.89
C ILE A 42 23.66 -37.82 -3.50
N SER A 43 22.70 -38.52 -2.87
CA SER A 43 21.30 -38.51 -3.33
C SER A 43 20.69 -37.12 -3.30
N VAL A 44 20.88 -36.39 -2.18
CA VAL A 44 20.37 -35.00 -2.05
C VAL A 44 21.01 -34.08 -3.08
N LEU A 45 22.33 -34.16 -3.26
CA LEU A 45 23.03 -33.37 -4.27
C LEU A 45 22.53 -33.66 -5.69
N LEU A 46 22.30 -34.96 -5.99
CA LEU A 46 21.77 -35.39 -7.29
C LEU A 46 20.35 -34.84 -7.52
N VAL A 47 19.48 -34.91 -6.50
CA VAL A 47 18.12 -34.39 -6.57
C VAL A 47 18.14 -32.87 -6.76
N LEU A 48 18.98 -32.12 -6.01
CA LEU A 48 19.16 -30.70 -6.17
C LEU A 48 19.71 -30.31 -7.54
N TRP A 49 20.66 -31.09 -8.07
CA TRP A 49 21.21 -30.90 -9.40
C TRP A 49 20.15 -31.11 -10.49
N ILE A 50 19.36 -32.18 -10.40
CA ILE A 50 18.25 -32.46 -11.31
C ILE A 50 17.20 -31.36 -11.22
N ALA A 51 16.82 -30.95 -10.02
CA ALA A 51 15.86 -29.86 -9.81
C ALA A 51 16.36 -28.54 -10.40
N HIS A 52 17.64 -28.21 -10.22
CA HIS A 52 18.26 -27.03 -10.81
C HIS A 52 18.21 -27.10 -12.36
N MET A 53 18.54 -28.24 -12.93
CA MET A 53 18.53 -28.45 -14.39
C MET A 53 17.11 -28.33 -14.97
N LEU A 54 16.10 -28.85 -14.25
CA LEU A 54 14.71 -28.83 -14.72
C LEU A 54 14.04 -27.46 -14.52
N LEU A 55 14.29 -26.80 -13.38
CA LEU A 55 13.60 -25.56 -13.00
C LEU A 55 14.28 -24.30 -13.57
N ILE A 56 15.62 -24.29 -13.66
CA ILE A 56 16.38 -23.11 -13.99
C ILE A 56 17.09 -23.24 -15.35
N ALA A 57 17.90 -24.29 -15.55
CA ALA A 57 18.80 -24.37 -16.69
C ALA A 57 18.10 -24.59 -18.04
N ARG A 58 16.89 -25.12 -18.05
CA ARG A 58 16.17 -25.50 -19.28
C ARG A 58 15.34 -24.35 -19.90
N GLN A 59 15.28 -23.16 -19.26
CA GLN A 59 14.39 -22.07 -19.68
C GLN A 59 15.04 -20.71 -19.47
N THR A 60 16.03 -20.41 -20.32
CA THR A 60 16.78 -19.13 -20.30
C THR A 60 16.02 -17.93 -20.85
N ASP A 61 14.86 -18.12 -21.49
CA ASP A 61 14.13 -17.06 -22.21
C ASP A 61 12.90 -16.51 -21.48
N LEU A 62 12.72 -16.85 -20.20
CA LEU A 62 11.57 -16.38 -19.42
C LEU A 62 11.94 -15.11 -18.64
N GLY A 63 11.10 -14.06 -18.80
CA GLY A 63 11.24 -12.81 -18.05
C GLY A 63 11.36 -13.03 -16.54
N SER A 64 11.96 -12.07 -15.83
CA SER A 64 12.34 -12.15 -14.39
C SER A 64 11.18 -12.55 -13.47
N GLU A 65 9.95 -12.24 -13.83
CA GLU A 65 8.75 -12.55 -13.01
C GLU A 65 8.47 -14.06 -12.90
N LYS A 66 8.71 -14.82 -13.95
CA LYS A 66 8.50 -16.29 -13.95
C LYS A 66 9.64 -17.07 -13.30
N LEU A 67 10.78 -16.41 -13.06
CA LEU A 67 11.92 -17.01 -12.37
C LEU A 67 11.76 -17.02 -10.85
N PHE A 68 11.04 -16.03 -10.29
CA PHE A 68 10.88 -15.89 -8.83
C PHE A 68 10.28 -17.12 -8.14
N PRO A 69 9.12 -17.69 -8.57
CA PRO A 69 8.54 -18.87 -7.91
C PRO A 69 9.45 -20.10 -8.01
N ARG A 70 10.27 -20.22 -9.07
CA ARG A 70 11.23 -21.33 -9.25
C ARG A 70 12.43 -21.19 -8.31
N LEU A 71 12.94 -19.98 -8.13
CA LEU A 71 13.98 -19.67 -7.16
C LEU A 71 13.49 -20.00 -5.73
N LEU A 72 12.26 -19.62 -5.40
CA LEU A 72 11.64 -19.93 -4.11
C LEU A 72 11.51 -21.44 -3.89
N THR A 73 11.10 -22.20 -4.93
CA THR A 73 11.01 -23.66 -4.89
C THR A 73 12.39 -24.30 -4.70
N MET A 74 13.43 -23.80 -5.40
CA MET A 74 14.80 -24.26 -5.22
C MET A 74 15.33 -23.96 -3.81
N MET A 75 15.04 -22.80 -3.27
CA MET A 75 15.42 -22.44 -1.89
C MET A 75 14.76 -23.38 -0.87
N GLY A 76 13.47 -23.66 -1.01
CA GLY A 76 12.75 -24.62 -0.17
C GLY A 76 13.32 -26.02 -0.27
N LEU A 77 13.61 -26.50 -1.49
CA LEU A 77 14.19 -27.82 -1.72
C LEU A 77 15.60 -27.94 -1.12
N THR A 78 16.40 -26.87 -1.20
CA THR A 78 17.74 -26.82 -0.58
C THR A 78 17.64 -26.88 0.93
N LEU A 79 16.69 -26.18 1.54
CA LEU A 79 16.44 -26.21 2.98
C LEU A 79 16.01 -27.61 3.44
N ILE A 80 15.09 -28.26 2.72
CA ILE A 80 14.67 -29.63 2.98
C ILE A 80 15.85 -30.59 2.84
N GLY A 81 16.66 -30.46 1.78
CA GLY A 81 17.86 -31.25 1.56
C GLY A 81 18.86 -31.14 2.72
N MET A 82 19.04 -29.90 3.24
CA MET A 82 19.90 -29.66 4.40
C MET A 82 19.40 -30.39 5.65
N VAL A 83 18.10 -30.37 5.92
CA VAL A 83 17.48 -31.09 7.04
C VAL A 83 17.67 -32.62 6.88
N VAL A 84 17.47 -33.16 5.66
CA VAL A 84 17.65 -34.58 5.37
C VAL A 84 19.10 -35.01 5.60
N ILE A 85 20.09 -34.20 5.20
CA ILE A 85 21.51 -34.45 5.46
C ILE A 85 21.78 -34.51 6.98
N VAL A 86 21.23 -33.56 7.76
CA VAL A 86 21.39 -33.53 9.22
C VAL A 86 20.79 -34.78 9.88
N LEU A 87 19.62 -35.22 9.40
CA LEU A 87 18.99 -36.45 9.88
C LEU A 87 19.83 -37.71 9.61
N ALA A 88 20.61 -37.70 8.54
CA ALA A 88 21.45 -38.85 8.13
C ALA A 88 22.82 -38.88 8.83
N ILE A 89 23.20 -37.86 9.61
CA ILE A 89 24.48 -37.85 10.34
C ILE A 89 24.50 -39.00 11.34
N PRO A 90 25.55 -39.86 11.34
CA PRO A 90 25.69 -40.98 12.25
C PRO A 90 26.19 -40.52 13.63
N VAL A 91 25.29 -39.83 14.36
CA VAL A 91 25.50 -39.35 15.73
C VAL A 91 24.42 -39.89 16.65
N GLU A 92 24.68 -39.92 17.95
CA GLU A 92 23.65 -40.26 18.94
C GLU A 92 22.38 -39.46 18.78
N SER A 93 21.24 -40.09 19.06
CA SER A 93 19.90 -39.45 18.90
C SER A 93 19.79 -38.11 19.63
N ASP A 94 20.41 -38.02 20.82
CA ASP A 94 20.35 -36.77 21.63
C ASP A 94 21.11 -35.62 20.96
N THR A 95 22.31 -35.91 20.43
CA THR A 95 23.10 -34.92 19.68
C THR A 95 22.37 -34.49 18.39
N ARG A 96 21.77 -35.45 17.69
CA ARG A 96 20.97 -35.16 16.48
C ARG A 96 19.79 -34.24 16.79
N ASN A 97 19.04 -34.53 17.86
CA ASN A 97 17.92 -33.73 18.30
C ASN A 97 18.35 -32.31 18.71
N GLN A 98 19.51 -32.16 19.37
CA GLN A 98 20.07 -30.84 19.70
C GLN A 98 20.44 -30.05 18.44
N ILE A 99 21.07 -30.68 17.43
CA ILE A 99 21.43 -30.03 16.17
C ILE A 99 20.16 -29.59 15.43
N ILE A 100 19.14 -30.45 15.34
CA ILE A 100 17.86 -30.10 14.71
C ILE A 100 17.17 -28.94 15.45
N GLY A 101 17.18 -28.99 16.78
CA GLY A 101 16.64 -27.94 17.63
C GLY A 101 17.34 -26.60 17.42
N LEU A 102 18.67 -26.60 17.32
CA LEU A 102 19.46 -25.41 17.05
C LEU A 102 19.18 -24.84 15.64
N ILE A 103 19.13 -25.71 14.63
CA ILE A 103 18.77 -25.29 13.26
C ILE A 103 17.36 -24.68 13.23
N GLY A 104 16.40 -25.35 13.88
CA GLY A 104 15.03 -24.83 13.99
C GLY A 104 14.97 -23.48 14.68
N LEU A 105 15.74 -23.28 15.75
CA LEU A 105 15.84 -22.00 16.46
C LEU A 105 16.41 -20.90 15.54
N VAL A 106 17.51 -21.18 14.84
CA VAL A 106 18.14 -20.23 13.91
C VAL A 106 17.18 -19.85 12.77
N ILE A 107 16.55 -20.84 12.13
CA ILE A 107 15.59 -20.60 11.06
C ILE A 107 14.41 -19.76 11.58
N SER A 108 13.88 -20.10 12.75
CA SER A 108 12.77 -19.35 13.37
C SER A 108 13.18 -17.92 13.68
N ALA A 109 14.38 -17.70 14.23
CA ALA A 109 14.89 -16.37 14.50
C ALA A 109 15.03 -15.53 13.21
N VAL A 110 15.63 -16.08 12.16
CA VAL A 110 15.75 -15.42 10.86
C VAL A 110 14.36 -15.05 10.31
N PHE A 111 13.40 -15.98 10.39
CA PHE A 111 12.04 -15.75 9.92
C PHE A 111 11.34 -14.63 10.70
N VAL A 112 11.43 -14.65 12.04
CA VAL A 112 10.84 -13.61 12.91
C VAL A 112 11.44 -12.24 12.61
N PHE A 113 12.77 -12.12 12.54
CA PHE A 113 13.42 -10.84 12.25
C PHE A 113 13.16 -10.34 10.83
N SER A 114 13.09 -11.23 9.85
CA SER A 114 12.88 -10.88 8.44
C SER A 114 11.43 -10.48 8.14
N SER A 115 10.45 -11.07 8.84
CA SER A 115 9.04 -10.90 8.53
C SER A 115 8.36 -9.74 9.27
N GLY A 116 9.07 -9.05 10.18
CA GLY A 116 8.51 -8.00 11.04
C GLY A 116 7.72 -6.93 10.28
N ASN A 117 8.26 -6.39 9.20
CA ASN A 117 7.59 -5.37 8.37
C ASN A 117 6.35 -5.91 7.65
N ILE A 118 6.37 -7.16 7.22
CA ILE A 118 5.23 -7.80 6.54
C ILE A 118 4.08 -7.95 7.53
N PHE A 119 4.35 -8.51 8.72
CA PHE A 119 3.33 -8.65 9.76
C PHE A 119 2.83 -7.30 10.27
N ALA A 120 3.69 -6.30 10.39
CA ALA A 120 3.27 -4.97 10.80
C ALA A 120 2.28 -4.36 9.80
N ASN A 121 2.55 -4.44 8.49
CA ASN A 121 1.64 -3.95 7.47
C ASN A 121 0.32 -4.75 7.42
N LEU A 122 0.38 -6.06 7.59
CA LEU A 122 -0.81 -6.92 7.70
C LEU A 122 -1.70 -6.50 8.87
N MET A 123 -1.12 -6.34 10.06
CA MET A 123 -1.86 -5.92 11.26
C MET A 123 -2.41 -4.50 11.10
N ALA A 124 -1.66 -3.59 10.52
CA ALA A 124 -2.11 -2.25 10.19
C ALA A 124 -3.28 -2.28 9.19
N GLY A 125 -3.24 -3.13 8.15
CA GLY A 125 -4.33 -3.31 7.19
C GLY A 125 -5.61 -3.82 7.85
N ILE A 126 -5.52 -4.77 8.76
CA ILE A 126 -6.65 -5.26 9.56
C ILE A 126 -7.21 -4.14 10.44
N LEU A 127 -6.34 -3.39 11.15
CA LEU A 127 -6.76 -2.27 12.00
C LEU A 127 -7.48 -1.19 11.20
N LEU A 128 -6.96 -0.81 10.03
CA LEU A 128 -7.60 0.17 9.14
C LEU A 128 -8.97 -0.31 8.65
N ARG A 129 -9.17 -1.62 8.44
CA ARG A 129 -10.49 -2.18 8.07
C ARG A 129 -11.48 -2.12 9.22
N VAL A 130 -11.05 -2.41 10.45
CA VAL A 130 -11.90 -2.37 11.65
C VAL A 130 -12.28 -0.94 12.02
N THR A 131 -11.31 -0.03 12.03
CA THR A 131 -11.54 1.38 12.42
C THR A 131 -12.15 2.22 11.31
N SER A 132 -11.94 1.84 10.05
CA SER A 132 -12.41 2.52 8.83
C SER A 132 -12.28 4.05 8.88
N PRO A 133 -11.08 4.60 9.08
CA PRO A 133 -10.86 6.05 9.14
C PRO A 133 -11.16 6.73 7.80
N PHE A 134 -11.03 6.02 6.68
CA PHE A 134 -11.37 6.42 5.33
C PHE A 134 -11.89 5.22 4.52
N ARG A 135 -12.54 5.48 3.39
CA ARG A 135 -13.09 4.47 2.47
C ARG A 135 -12.47 4.62 1.09
N VAL A 136 -12.68 3.61 0.23
CA VAL A 136 -12.39 3.73 -1.21
C VAL A 136 -13.22 4.87 -1.76
N GLY A 137 -12.60 5.76 -2.57
CA GLY A 137 -13.20 6.96 -3.10
C GLY A 137 -13.02 8.22 -2.25
N ASP A 138 -12.66 8.13 -0.96
CA ASP A 138 -12.35 9.30 -0.13
C ASP A 138 -11.01 9.95 -0.55
N PHE A 139 -10.92 11.27 -0.41
CA PHE A 139 -9.64 11.95 -0.51
C PHE A 139 -8.92 11.88 0.83
N ILE A 140 -7.65 11.50 0.76
CA ILE A 140 -6.77 11.49 1.94
C ILE A 140 -5.49 12.28 1.67
N GLN A 141 -4.95 12.82 2.74
CA GLN A 141 -3.63 13.40 2.76
C GLN A 141 -2.81 12.77 3.89
N VAL A 142 -1.67 12.23 3.50
CA VAL A 142 -0.69 11.61 4.40
C VAL A 142 0.69 12.16 4.06
N ASN A 143 1.29 12.89 4.98
CA ASN A 143 2.52 13.63 4.74
C ASN A 143 2.37 14.54 3.51
N GLU A 144 3.20 14.34 2.48
CA GLU A 144 3.18 15.11 1.23
C GLU A 144 2.24 14.51 0.16
N HIS A 145 1.70 13.31 0.41
CA HIS A 145 0.86 12.61 -0.55
C HIS A 145 -0.60 13.00 -0.36
N PHE A 146 -1.18 13.61 -1.38
CA PHE A 146 -2.60 13.91 -1.48
C PHE A 146 -3.19 13.17 -2.67
N GLY A 147 -4.34 12.54 -2.48
CA GLY A 147 -5.04 11.86 -3.57
C GLY A 147 -6.28 11.14 -3.10
N ARG A 148 -6.91 10.42 -4.03
CA ARG A 148 -8.14 9.67 -3.82
C ARG A 148 -7.83 8.19 -3.63
N VAL A 149 -8.39 7.56 -2.61
CA VAL A 149 -8.18 6.13 -2.34
C VAL A 149 -8.78 5.30 -3.46
N ALA A 150 -7.92 4.57 -4.17
CA ALA A 150 -8.30 3.66 -5.25
C ALA A 150 -8.52 2.23 -4.73
N GLU A 151 -7.64 1.74 -3.87
CA GLU A 151 -7.73 0.38 -3.33
C GLU A 151 -7.21 0.33 -1.90
N ARG A 152 -7.80 -0.57 -1.10
CA ARG A 152 -7.35 -0.88 0.26
C ARG A 152 -6.85 -2.31 0.31
N GLY A 153 -5.57 -2.49 0.00
CA GLY A 153 -4.88 -3.77 0.04
C GLY A 153 -4.69 -4.31 1.44
N LEU A 154 -4.08 -5.50 1.52
CA LEU A 154 -3.78 -6.16 2.78
C LEU A 154 -2.53 -5.56 3.44
N PHE A 155 -1.54 -5.19 2.65
CA PHE A 155 -0.24 -4.67 3.11
C PHE A 155 -0.08 -3.16 2.85
N ASP A 156 -0.77 -2.64 1.86
CA ASP A 156 -0.73 -1.25 1.40
C ASP A 156 -2.13 -0.74 1.05
N THR A 157 -2.22 0.56 0.86
CA THR A 157 -3.39 1.25 0.33
C THR A 157 -2.95 2.05 -0.87
N GLU A 158 -3.59 1.85 -2.03
CA GLU A 158 -3.32 2.60 -3.24
C GLU A 158 -4.11 3.90 -3.26
N VAL A 159 -3.40 5.00 -3.52
CA VAL A 159 -3.96 6.34 -3.63
C VAL A 159 -3.63 6.91 -5.01
N GLN A 160 -4.62 7.38 -5.72
CA GLN A 160 -4.43 8.05 -7.00
C GLN A 160 -4.23 9.55 -6.78
N SER A 161 -3.08 10.08 -7.25
CA SER A 161 -2.73 11.49 -7.15
C SER A 161 -3.45 12.35 -8.19
N GLU A 162 -3.37 13.69 -8.06
CA GLU A 162 -3.86 14.64 -9.07
C GLU A 162 -3.13 14.51 -10.43
N SER A 163 -1.91 13.94 -10.45
CA SER A 163 -1.16 13.63 -11.67
C SER A 163 -1.51 12.27 -12.27
N ARG A 164 -2.56 11.60 -11.75
CA ARG A 164 -3.01 10.26 -12.16
C ARG A 164 -2.02 9.14 -11.80
N GLU A 165 -1.04 9.41 -10.96
CA GLU A 165 -0.11 8.42 -10.46
C GLU A 165 -0.75 7.58 -9.37
N LEU A 166 -0.51 6.28 -9.36
CA LEU A 166 -0.90 5.38 -8.28
C LEU A 166 0.25 5.26 -7.28
N ILE A 167 -0.02 5.66 -6.06
CA ILE A 167 0.93 5.66 -4.95
C ILE A 167 0.53 4.56 -3.99
N ALA A 168 1.33 3.50 -3.90
CA ALA A 168 1.14 2.45 -2.91
C ALA A 168 1.73 2.90 -1.56
N ILE A 169 0.86 3.15 -0.59
CA ILE A 169 1.24 3.61 0.75
C ILE A 169 1.17 2.41 1.70
N PRO A 170 2.29 1.98 2.34
CA PRO A 170 2.28 0.91 3.33
C PRO A 170 1.27 1.19 4.45
N ASN A 171 0.47 0.18 4.82
CA ASN A 171 -0.58 0.36 5.83
C ASN A 171 -0.04 0.81 7.20
N THR A 172 1.19 0.43 7.54
CA THR A 172 1.86 0.91 8.77
C THR A 172 2.02 2.43 8.79
N LEU A 173 2.31 3.06 7.63
CA LEU A 173 2.43 4.51 7.54
C LEU A 173 1.11 5.20 7.86
N LEU A 174 -0.01 4.66 7.35
CA LEU A 174 -1.36 5.18 7.57
C LEU A 174 -1.86 5.05 9.03
N VAL A 175 -1.29 4.11 9.79
CA VAL A 175 -1.61 3.93 11.20
C VAL A 175 -0.71 4.77 12.11
N THR A 176 0.55 4.97 11.72
CA THR A 176 1.55 5.67 12.54
C THR A 176 1.61 7.17 12.31
N HIS A 177 1.08 7.67 11.19
CA HIS A 177 1.07 9.09 10.86
C HIS A 177 -0.35 9.65 10.83
N PRO A 178 -0.52 10.96 11.06
CA PRO A 178 -1.81 11.62 10.91
C PRO A 178 -2.32 11.51 9.47
N VAL A 179 -3.55 11.06 9.31
CA VAL A 179 -4.25 10.99 8.03
C VAL A 179 -5.38 12.03 8.04
N ALA A 180 -5.28 13.04 7.20
CA ALA A 180 -6.40 13.95 6.96
C ALA A 180 -7.33 13.33 5.92
N THR A 181 -8.60 13.15 6.26
CA THR A 181 -9.61 12.55 5.38
C THR A 181 -10.68 13.56 5.03
N VAL A 182 -10.93 13.74 3.75
CA VAL A 182 -12.07 14.52 3.24
C VAL A 182 -13.22 13.56 3.00
N ARG A 183 -14.26 13.70 3.80
CA ARG A 183 -15.48 12.87 3.73
C ARG A 183 -16.59 13.56 2.95
N ASN A 184 -17.55 12.79 2.47
CA ASN A 184 -18.74 13.27 1.76
C ASN A 184 -19.69 14.18 2.59
N SER A 185 -19.39 14.43 3.86
CA SER A 185 -20.17 15.36 4.71
C SER A 185 -19.95 16.84 4.39
N GLY A 186 -19.10 17.15 3.43
CA GLY A 186 -18.71 18.49 3.04
C GLY A 186 -17.26 18.82 3.41
N VAL A 187 -16.66 19.63 2.57
CA VAL A 187 -15.28 20.11 2.74
C VAL A 187 -15.24 21.63 2.56
N ILE A 188 -14.40 22.30 3.33
CA ILE A 188 -14.17 23.74 3.15
C ILE A 188 -13.18 23.94 2.01
N VAL A 189 -13.65 24.50 0.92
CA VAL A 189 -12.82 24.98 -0.18
C VAL A 189 -12.44 26.41 0.09
N SER A 190 -11.17 26.78 -0.06
CA SER A 190 -10.69 28.13 0.17
C SER A 190 -9.64 28.56 -0.86
N THR A 191 -9.61 29.85 -1.13
CA THR A 191 -8.54 30.50 -1.89
C THR A 191 -8.09 31.77 -1.17
N THR A 192 -6.85 32.17 -1.40
CA THR A 192 -6.29 33.40 -0.85
C THR A 192 -5.95 34.37 -1.98
N LEU A 193 -6.18 35.64 -1.74
CA LEU A 193 -5.74 36.69 -2.66
C LEU A 193 -5.27 37.92 -1.86
N SER A 194 -4.40 38.71 -2.49
CA SER A 194 -3.86 39.94 -1.92
C SER A 194 -4.39 41.15 -2.67
N LEU A 195 -4.95 42.11 -1.93
CA LEU A 195 -5.49 43.33 -2.45
C LEU A 195 -4.78 44.55 -1.82
N ALA A 196 -4.75 45.68 -2.54
CA ALA A 196 -4.12 46.89 -2.07
C ALA A 196 -4.87 47.55 -0.90
N TYR A 197 -4.20 48.36 -0.10
CA TYR A 197 -4.75 49.02 1.09
C TYR A 197 -5.73 50.17 0.75
N ASP A 198 -5.69 50.68 -0.47
CA ASP A 198 -6.58 51.74 -0.95
C ASP A 198 -8.03 51.27 -1.17
N LEU A 199 -8.26 49.98 -1.15
CA LEU A 199 -9.58 49.37 -1.33
C LEU A 199 -10.32 49.27 0.01
N ASN A 200 -11.56 49.74 0.02
CA ASN A 200 -12.38 49.67 1.24
C ASN A 200 -12.87 48.24 1.49
N HIS A 201 -12.49 47.67 2.65
CA HIS A 201 -12.89 46.35 3.07
C HIS A 201 -14.42 46.10 2.99
N ASN A 202 -15.26 47.11 3.34
CA ASN A 202 -16.71 46.99 3.30
C ASN A 202 -17.26 46.83 1.87
N GLN A 203 -16.52 47.26 0.86
CA GLN A 203 -16.88 47.07 -0.56
C GLN A 203 -16.37 45.73 -1.08
N ILE A 204 -15.18 45.32 -0.67
CA ILE A 204 -14.54 44.09 -1.13
C ILE A 204 -15.26 42.86 -0.59
N ARG A 205 -15.61 42.83 0.69
CA ARG A 205 -16.21 41.66 1.34
C ARG A 205 -17.47 41.12 0.66
N PRO A 206 -18.47 41.94 0.29
CA PRO A 206 -19.66 41.48 -0.44
C PRO A 206 -19.32 40.85 -1.79
N LEU A 207 -18.37 41.40 -2.53
CA LEU A 207 -17.95 40.89 -3.83
C LEU A 207 -17.29 39.52 -3.72
N LEU A 208 -16.45 39.33 -2.72
CA LEU A 208 -15.80 38.05 -2.48
C LEU A 208 -16.80 36.97 -2.00
N LEU A 209 -17.82 37.36 -1.23
CA LEU A 209 -18.93 36.49 -0.84
C LEU A 209 -19.77 36.09 -2.06
N GLU A 210 -20.08 37.05 -2.96
CA GLU A 210 -20.76 36.79 -4.23
C GLU A 210 -19.96 35.79 -5.09
N ALA A 211 -18.63 35.96 -5.18
CA ALA A 211 -17.77 35.07 -5.92
C ALA A 211 -17.85 33.62 -5.39
N ALA A 212 -17.77 33.44 -4.08
CA ALA A 212 -17.87 32.14 -3.48
C ALA A 212 -19.27 31.49 -3.66
N ALA A 213 -20.34 32.31 -3.58
CA ALA A 213 -21.69 31.82 -3.84
C ALA A 213 -21.89 31.41 -5.32
N THR A 214 -21.36 32.23 -6.26
CA THR A 214 -21.44 31.95 -7.70
C THR A 214 -20.65 30.68 -8.10
N SER A 215 -19.58 30.37 -7.39
CA SER A 215 -18.80 29.14 -7.62
C SER A 215 -19.48 27.84 -7.11
N GLY A 216 -20.73 27.93 -6.58
CA GLY A 216 -21.47 26.77 -6.09
C GLY A 216 -21.19 26.38 -4.63
N LEU A 217 -20.36 27.14 -3.92
CA LEU A 217 -20.06 26.88 -2.51
C LEU A 217 -21.21 27.35 -1.60
N LYS A 218 -21.56 26.55 -0.61
CA LYS A 218 -22.55 26.90 0.42
C LYS A 218 -21.87 27.63 1.58
N GLU A 219 -22.66 28.45 2.29
CA GLU A 219 -22.22 29.17 3.48
C GLU A 219 -20.89 29.91 3.28
N PRO A 220 -20.78 30.79 2.25
CA PRO A 220 -19.55 31.48 1.96
C PRO A 220 -19.15 32.46 3.08
N PHE A 221 -17.86 32.48 3.40
CA PHE A 221 -17.30 33.43 4.37
C PHE A 221 -15.93 33.93 3.95
N VAL A 222 -15.62 35.14 4.41
CA VAL A 222 -14.37 35.83 4.07
C VAL A 222 -13.67 36.24 5.34
N HIS A 223 -12.40 35.92 5.45
CA HIS A 223 -11.51 36.35 6.54
C HIS A 223 -10.34 37.17 5.99
N ILE A 224 -9.92 38.18 6.75
CA ILE A 224 -8.62 38.81 6.57
C ILE A 224 -7.61 37.89 7.25
N GLN A 225 -6.68 37.33 6.47
CA GLN A 225 -5.68 36.40 6.95
C GLN A 225 -4.43 37.10 7.46
N ALA A 226 -4.02 38.16 6.76
CA ALA A 226 -2.83 38.94 7.13
C ALA A 226 -2.94 40.37 6.62
N LEU A 227 -2.33 41.27 7.37
CA LEU A 227 -2.02 42.63 6.96
C LEU A 227 -0.53 42.65 6.62
N GLY A 228 -0.19 42.55 5.34
CA GLY A 228 1.19 42.57 4.86
C GLY A 228 1.70 43.99 4.64
N ASP A 229 2.99 44.14 4.31
CA ASP A 229 3.62 45.44 4.15
C ASP A 229 2.99 46.30 3.01
N PHE A 230 2.48 45.65 1.95
CA PHE A 230 1.96 46.34 0.76
C PHE A 230 0.55 45.89 0.39
N SER A 231 -0.02 44.91 1.04
CA SER A 231 -1.31 44.33 0.68
C SER A 231 -2.01 43.68 1.87
N ILE A 232 -3.34 43.60 1.78
CA ILE A 232 -4.19 42.85 2.69
C ILE A 232 -4.48 41.50 2.07
N THR A 233 -4.16 40.41 2.78
CA THR A 233 -4.46 39.04 2.33
C THR A 233 -5.83 38.63 2.82
N TYR A 234 -6.73 38.39 1.88
CA TYR A 234 -8.07 37.85 2.12
C TYR A 234 -8.08 36.34 1.88
N ARG A 235 -8.81 35.62 2.71
CA ARG A 235 -9.15 34.22 2.50
C ARG A 235 -10.64 34.11 2.27
N ILE A 236 -11.02 33.63 1.09
CA ILE A 236 -12.40 33.34 0.72
C ILE A 236 -12.59 31.84 0.88
N SER A 237 -13.68 31.46 1.53
CA SER A 237 -13.99 30.06 1.83
C SER A 237 -15.47 29.79 1.68
N GLY A 238 -15.81 28.51 1.45
CA GLY A 238 -17.19 28.04 1.48
C GLY A 238 -17.21 26.52 1.58
N VAL A 239 -18.38 25.98 1.88
CA VAL A 239 -18.57 24.54 2.03
C VAL A 239 -18.94 23.92 0.69
N LEU A 240 -18.14 22.98 0.21
CA LEU A 240 -18.45 22.10 -0.91
C LEU A 240 -19.19 20.88 -0.37
N THR A 241 -20.37 20.60 -0.90
CA THR A 241 -21.21 19.48 -0.43
C THR A 241 -20.69 18.14 -0.95
N GLU A 242 -20.20 18.10 -2.19
CA GLU A 242 -19.72 16.88 -2.84
C GLU A 242 -18.19 16.91 -2.90
N ALA A 243 -17.55 16.12 -2.06
CA ALA A 243 -16.10 16.05 -1.99
C ALA A 243 -15.44 15.60 -3.30
N LYS A 244 -16.19 14.88 -4.15
CA LYS A 244 -15.73 14.39 -5.45
C LYS A 244 -15.27 15.52 -6.37
N GLU A 245 -15.93 16.68 -6.31
CA GLU A 245 -15.65 17.84 -7.14
C GLU A 245 -14.60 18.81 -6.52
N LEU A 246 -13.77 18.34 -5.63
CA LEU A 246 -12.85 19.17 -4.85
C LEU A 246 -11.88 19.99 -5.71
N ILE A 247 -11.34 19.40 -6.77
CA ILE A 247 -10.36 20.05 -7.65
C ILE A 247 -11.07 21.09 -8.52
N ALA A 248 -12.18 20.71 -9.15
CA ALA A 248 -13.01 21.61 -9.96
C ALA A 248 -13.54 22.78 -9.12
N ALA A 249 -14.03 22.51 -7.91
CA ALA A 249 -14.51 23.55 -7.01
C ALA A 249 -13.42 24.58 -6.62
N ARG A 250 -12.17 24.11 -6.42
CA ARG A 250 -11.02 25.02 -6.18
C ARG A 250 -10.75 25.90 -7.39
N SER A 251 -10.82 25.34 -8.60
CA SER A 251 -10.64 26.09 -9.85
C SER A 251 -11.78 27.09 -10.05
N ASN A 252 -13.02 26.64 -9.90
CA ASN A 252 -14.23 27.45 -10.08
C ASN A 252 -14.29 28.66 -9.11
N LEU A 253 -13.89 28.43 -7.83
CA LEU A 253 -13.78 29.51 -6.87
C LEU A 253 -12.76 30.60 -7.32
N ARG A 254 -11.60 30.17 -7.82
CA ARG A 254 -10.58 31.10 -8.32
C ARG A 254 -11.07 31.89 -9.56
N ILE A 255 -11.73 31.20 -10.49
CA ILE A 255 -12.32 31.80 -11.69
C ILE A 255 -13.37 32.83 -11.27
N ALA A 256 -14.33 32.49 -10.41
CA ALA A 256 -15.37 33.36 -9.95
C ALA A 256 -14.81 34.63 -9.24
N VAL A 257 -13.76 34.46 -8.44
CA VAL A 257 -13.06 35.57 -7.78
C VAL A 257 -12.42 36.51 -8.83
N LEU A 258 -11.74 35.95 -9.84
CA LEU A 258 -11.12 36.72 -10.92
C LEU A 258 -12.17 37.51 -11.73
N ASP A 259 -13.27 36.84 -12.12
CA ASP A 259 -14.32 37.43 -12.94
C ASP A 259 -15.01 38.59 -12.23
N ILE A 260 -15.35 38.43 -10.94
CA ILE A 260 -16.00 39.49 -10.16
C ILE A 260 -15.06 40.66 -9.93
N LEU A 261 -13.81 40.44 -9.56
CA LEU A 261 -12.87 41.52 -9.36
C LEU A 261 -12.55 42.26 -10.67
N HIS A 262 -12.46 41.57 -11.80
CA HIS A 262 -12.27 42.18 -13.10
C HIS A 262 -13.52 42.98 -13.54
N ARG A 263 -14.73 42.49 -13.26
CA ARG A 263 -15.99 43.19 -13.53
C ARG A 263 -16.05 44.53 -12.80
N GLU A 264 -15.61 44.54 -11.54
CA GLU A 264 -15.59 45.75 -10.70
C GLU A 264 -14.30 46.59 -10.86
N HIS A 265 -13.46 46.27 -11.84
CA HIS A 265 -12.18 46.96 -12.11
C HIS A 265 -11.21 47.00 -10.92
N ILE A 266 -11.29 46.00 -10.04
CA ILE A 266 -10.40 45.82 -8.88
C ILE A 266 -9.13 45.09 -9.33
N GLU A 267 -7.99 45.70 -9.04
CA GLU A 267 -6.69 45.14 -9.39
C GLU A 267 -6.19 44.19 -8.27
N ILE A 268 -5.79 42.98 -8.65
CA ILE A 268 -5.17 42.05 -7.77
C ILE A 268 -3.68 42.35 -7.69
N VAL A 269 -3.17 42.63 -6.50
CA VAL A 269 -1.76 42.96 -6.29
C VAL A 269 -0.90 41.71 -6.47
N PRO A 270 0.06 41.69 -7.42
CA PRO A 270 0.98 40.60 -7.56
C PRO A 270 1.87 40.50 -6.30
N SER A 271 2.20 39.29 -5.89
CA SER A 271 3.04 39.00 -4.70
C SER A 271 4.51 39.42 -4.83
N GLY A 272 4.89 40.11 -5.93
CA GLY A 272 6.22 40.69 -6.17
C GLY A 272 6.07 42.16 -6.51
N GLN A 273 6.88 42.99 -5.87
CA GLN A 273 6.93 44.45 -6.03
C GLN A 273 7.06 44.91 -7.50
N ARG A 274 5.95 45.21 -8.15
CA ARG A 274 5.95 46.06 -9.30
C ARG A 274 4.72 46.95 -9.24
N GLN A 275 4.86 48.12 -8.65
CA GLN A 275 3.93 49.22 -8.90
C GLN A 275 4.08 49.63 -10.38
N LEU A 276 3.13 49.22 -11.20
CA LEU A 276 3.02 49.72 -12.56
C LEU A 276 2.62 51.19 -12.49
N ASP A 277 3.31 52.07 -13.25
CA ASP A 277 2.95 53.47 -13.35
C ASP A 277 1.53 53.63 -13.90
N ALA A 278 0.85 54.70 -13.53
CA ALA A 278 -0.55 54.98 -13.92
C ALA A 278 -0.75 54.98 -15.45
N ALA A 279 0.26 55.38 -16.23
CA ALA A 279 0.26 55.35 -17.68
C ALA A 279 0.30 53.92 -18.26
N GLU A 280 1.09 53.02 -17.65
CA GLU A 280 1.21 51.61 -18.03
C GLU A 280 -0.06 50.81 -17.67
N LYS A 281 -0.70 51.17 -16.53
CA LYS A 281 -2.04 50.69 -16.15
C LYS A 281 -3.13 51.08 -17.16
N ALA A 282 -3.11 52.30 -17.67
CA ALA A 282 -4.08 52.78 -18.66
C ALA A 282 -3.94 52.05 -20.01
N LEU A 283 -2.72 51.77 -20.46
CA LEU A 283 -2.44 51.00 -21.67
C LEU A 283 -2.91 49.54 -21.58
N LEU A 284 -2.69 48.91 -20.45
CA LEU A 284 -3.16 47.52 -20.20
C LEU A 284 -4.69 47.42 -20.13
N ARG A 285 -5.37 48.44 -19.55
CA ARG A 285 -6.83 48.51 -19.52
C ARG A 285 -7.43 48.66 -20.92
N SER A 286 -6.84 49.46 -21.81
CA SER A 286 -7.32 49.63 -23.19
C SER A 286 -7.14 48.39 -24.07
N ALA A 287 -6.11 47.60 -23.84
CA ALA A 287 -5.89 46.33 -24.53
C ALA A 287 -6.89 45.24 -24.09
N ARG A 288 -7.20 45.14 -22.78
CA ARG A 288 -8.17 44.18 -22.23
C ARG A 288 -9.64 44.47 -22.61
N GLN A 289 -10.03 45.71 -22.82
CA GLN A 289 -11.41 46.07 -23.26
C GLN A 289 -11.76 45.54 -24.65
N ARG A 290 -10.79 45.16 -25.49
CA ARG A 290 -11.02 44.64 -26.84
C ARG A 290 -11.31 43.16 -26.91
N GLU A 291 -10.97 42.39 -25.91
CA GLU A 291 -11.31 40.98 -25.80
C GLU A 291 -12.65 40.83 -25.08
N LYS A 292 -13.75 40.71 -25.86
CA LYS A 292 -15.04 40.26 -25.32
C LYS A 292 -14.83 38.87 -24.73
N GLN A 293 -14.69 38.78 -23.41
CA GLN A 293 -14.61 37.56 -22.69
C GLN A 293 -15.85 36.67 -22.94
N LYS A 294 -15.67 35.61 -23.70
CA LYS A 294 -16.55 34.47 -23.58
C LYS A 294 -16.35 33.94 -22.16
N ALA A 295 -17.40 33.93 -21.35
CA ALA A 295 -17.38 33.29 -20.06
C ALA A 295 -16.95 31.84 -20.29
N TRP A 296 -15.76 31.47 -19.77
CA TRP A 296 -15.24 30.12 -19.85
C TRP A 296 -15.82 29.39 -18.67
N VAL A 297 -16.83 28.58 -18.90
CA VAL A 297 -17.33 27.62 -17.92
C VAL A 297 -16.55 26.33 -18.21
N ASP A 298 -15.67 25.96 -17.31
CA ASP A 298 -15.01 24.69 -17.37
C ASP A 298 -16.05 23.60 -16.99
N ASN A 299 -16.66 23.00 -18.01
CA ASN A 299 -17.58 21.88 -17.87
C ASN A 299 -16.84 20.52 -17.91
N THR A 300 -15.52 20.53 -17.96
CA THR A 300 -14.74 19.30 -17.87
C THR A 300 -14.78 18.81 -16.44
N VAL A 301 -15.32 17.63 -16.26
CA VAL A 301 -15.25 16.89 -14.97
C VAL A 301 -13.81 16.40 -14.84
N ALA A 302 -12.95 17.31 -14.40
CA ALA A 302 -11.50 17.07 -14.30
C ALA A 302 -11.21 15.84 -13.42
N GLU A 303 -12.06 15.62 -12.43
CA GLU A 303 -11.97 14.51 -11.50
C GLU A 303 -12.17 13.13 -12.15
N GLU A 304 -13.10 13.01 -13.12
CA GLU A 304 -13.31 11.75 -13.85
C GLU A 304 -12.10 11.37 -14.69
N ILE A 305 -11.39 12.36 -15.24
CA ILE A 305 -10.19 12.15 -16.03
C ILE A 305 -8.99 11.81 -15.11
N VAL A 306 -8.88 12.53 -13.99
CA VAL A 306 -7.74 12.42 -13.06
C VAL A 306 -7.82 11.19 -12.19
N PHE A 307 -9.02 10.83 -11.70
CA PHE A 307 -9.24 9.76 -10.73
C PHE A 307 -10.04 8.59 -11.29
N ASP A 308 -9.81 8.24 -12.56
CA ASP A 308 -10.55 7.18 -13.27
C ASP A 308 -10.52 5.82 -12.53
N LYS A 309 -9.38 5.43 -11.98
CA LYS A 309 -9.25 4.18 -11.21
C LYS A 309 -9.96 4.26 -9.86
N ALA A 310 -9.82 5.37 -9.15
CA ALA A 310 -10.49 5.57 -7.87
C ALA A 310 -12.01 5.68 -8.02
N GLU A 311 -12.50 6.29 -9.10
CA GLU A 311 -13.93 6.38 -9.43
C GLU A 311 -14.51 4.99 -9.73
N GLN A 312 -13.84 4.18 -10.57
CA GLN A 312 -14.25 2.80 -10.85
C GLN A 312 -14.28 1.96 -9.59
N ALA A 313 -13.24 2.08 -8.74
CA ALA A 313 -13.16 1.34 -7.48
C ALA A 313 -14.28 1.73 -6.50
N GLU A 314 -14.64 3.02 -6.43
CA GLU A 314 -15.77 3.47 -5.59
C GLU A 314 -17.11 2.93 -6.11
N GLN A 315 -17.33 2.95 -7.44
CA GLN A 315 -18.53 2.39 -8.06
C GLN A 315 -18.68 0.91 -7.71
N PHE A 316 -17.64 0.11 -7.91
CA PHE A 316 -17.64 -1.31 -7.55
C PHE A 316 -17.84 -1.55 -6.04
N SER A 317 -17.21 -0.74 -5.19
CA SER A 317 -17.38 -0.83 -3.73
C SER A 317 -18.81 -0.52 -3.30
N THR A 318 -19.43 0.47 -3.95
CA THR A 318 -20.82 0.88 -3.67
C THR A 318 -21.80 -0.20 -4.12
N GLU A 319 -21.64 -0.72 -5.34
CA GLU A 319 -22.48 -1.78 -5.90
C GLU A 319 -22.38 -3.07 -5.07
N LYS A 320 -21.16 -3.47 -4.70
CA LYS A 320 -20.92 -4.61 -3.81
C LYS A 320 -21.61 -4.43 -2.45
N SER A 321 -21.55 -3.23 -1.88
CA SER A 321 -22.21 -2.90 -0.61
C SER A 321 -23.73 -2.98 -0.71
N GLN A 322 -24.31 -2.52 -1.83
CA GLN A 322 -25.75 -2.62 -2.08
C GLN A 322 -26.21 -4.07 -2.24
N LEU A 323 -25.47 -4.89 -2.99
CA LEU A 323 -25.75 -6.31 -3.15
C LEU A 323 -25.66 -7.06 -1.81
N HIS A 324 -24.66 -6.80 -1.00
CA HIS A 324 -24.56 -7.38 0.34
C HIS A 324 -25.73 -6.96 1.24
N GLY A 325 -26.12 -5.69 1.20
CA GLY A 325 -27.30 -5.21 1.93
C GLY A 325 -28.60 -5.87 1.48
N GLY A 326 -28.78 -6.03 0.17
CA GLY A 326 -29.92 -6.73 -0.41
C GLY A 326 -29.97 -8.21 -0.04
N ILE A 327 -28.83 -8.91 -0.12
CA ILE A 327 -28.71 -10.32 0.28
C ILE A 327 -29.08 -10.49 1.77
N ALA A 328 -28.56 -9.64 2.64
CA ALA A 328 -28.86 -9.70 4.07
C ALA A 328 -30.35 -9.47 4.36
N ALA A 329 -31.01 -8.53 3.65
CA ALA A 329 -32.45 -8.28 3.77
C ALA A 329 -33.28 -9.46 3.29
N LEU A 330 -32.92 -10.07 2.14
CA LEU A 330 -33.62 -11.25 1.61
C LEU A 330 -33.41 -12.50 2.49
N GLU A 331 -32.21 -12.66 3.10
CA GLU A 331 -31.95 -13.74 4.07
C GLU A 331 -32.80 -13.58 5.34
N GLU A 332 -33.11 -12.37 5.76
CA GLU A 332 -33.99 -12.09 6.89
C GLU A 332 -35.47 -12.36 6.51
N GLN A 333 -35.87 -11.94 5.31
CA GLN A 333 -37.21 -12.25 4.76
C GLN A 333 -37.42 -13.76 4.57
N LEU A 334 -36.38 -14.49 4.14
CA LEU A 334 -36.47 -15.96 3.95
C LEU A 334 -36.73 -16.70 5.26
N LYS A 335 -36.32 -16.14 6.42
CA LYS A 335 -36.58 -16.72 7.75
C LYS A 335 -38.06 -16.58 8.17
N THR A 336 -38.77 -15.59 7.63
CA THR A 336 -40.16 -15.27 7.98
C THR A 336 -41.16 -15.68 6.93
N ALA A 337 -40.73 -15.97 5.69
CA ALA A 337 -41.59 -16.34 4.57
C ALA A 337 -42.02 -17.81 4.64
N GLU A 338 -43.28 -18.09 4.27
CA GLU A 338 -43.88 -19.45 4.18
C GLU A 338 -44.47 -19.69 2.79
N GLY A 339 -44.50 -20.95 2.38
CA GLY A 339 -45.19 -21.40 1.14
C GLY A 339 -44.54 -20.90 -0.16
N GLU A 340 -45.37 -20.36 -1.10
CA GLU A 340 -44.93 -19.86 -2.41
C GLU A 340 -44.00 -18.63 -2.29
N GLU A 341 -44.24 -17.81 -1.30
CA GLU A 341 -43.41 -16.61 -1.04
C GLU A 341 -41.94 -16.97 -0.72
N LYS A 342 -41.74 -18.09 -0.03
CA LYS A 342 -40.40 -18.62 0.25
C LYS A 342 -39.63 -19.02 -1.00
N GLN A 343 -40.33 -19.56 -2.02
CA GLN A 343 -39.71 -19.93 -3.29
C GLN A 343 -39.28 -18.69 -4.09
N VAL A 344 -40.11 -17.64 -4.12
CA VAL A 344 -39.78 -16.38 -4.80
C VAL A 344 -38.58 -15.71 -4.17
N VAL A 345 -38.59 -15.56 -2.85
CA VAL A 345 -37.47 -14.94 -2.11
C VAL A 345 -36.17 -15.76 -2.27
N SER A 346 -36.24 -17.09 -2.34
CA SER A 346 -35.07 -17.93 -2.57
C SER A 346 -34.46 -17.76 -3.96
N LEU A 347 -35.30 -17.58 -5.00
CA LEU A 347 -34.85 -17.30 -6.36
C LEU A 347 -34.20 -15.91 -6.49
N GLU A 348 -34.78 -14.90 -5.84
CA GLU A 348 -34.20 -13.57 -5.81
C GLU A 348 -32.85 -13.54 -5.07
N LEU A 349 -32.76 -14.31 -3.98
CA LEU A 349 -31.50 -14.45 -3.23
C LEU A 349 -30.39 -15.13 -4.06
N GLU A 350 -30.73 -16.20 -4.79
CA GLU A 350 -29.81 -16.88 -5.71
C GLU A 350 -29.35 -15.93 -6.81
N HIS A 351 -30.25 -15.17 -7.41
CA HIS A 351 -29.93 -14.20 -8.45
C HIS A 351 -29.00 -13.09 -7.94
N MET A 352 -29.24 -12.53 -6.75
CA MET A 352 -28.36 -11.55 -6.14
C MET A 352 -26.97 -12.11 -5.80
N LYS A 353 -26.90 -13.37 -5.35
CA LYS A 353 -25.60 -14.05 -5.09
C LYS A 353 -24.82 -14.29 -6.39
N GLU A 354 -25.50 -14.60 -7.48
CA GLU A 354 -24.90 -14.75 -8.80
C GLU A 354 -24.38 -13.40 -9.34
N GLN A 355 -25.14 -12.32 -9.16
CA GLN A 355 -24.69 -10.97 -9.49
C GLN A 355 -23.44 -10.57 -8.70
N LEU A 356 -23.39 -10.87 -7.40
CA LEU A 356 -22.24 -10.60 -6.57
C LEU A 356 -21.00 -11.37 -7.03
N ALA A 357 -21.17 -12.66 -7.37
CA ALA A 357 -20.08 -13.49 -7.88
C ALA A 357 -19.54 -12.98 -9.24
N THR A 358 -20.46 -12.53 -10.11
CA THR A 358 -20.10 -11.94 -11.41
C THR A 358 -19.33 -10.62 -11.23
N LEU A 359 -19.78 -9.78 -10.30
CA LEU A 359 -19.11 -8.53 -9.97
C LEU A 359 -17.70 -8.77 -9.42
N ASP A 360 -17.52 -9.77 -8.54
CA ASP A 360 -16.22 -10.14 -8.00
C ASP A 360 -15.26 -10.65 -9.10
N LEU A 361 -15.77 -11.35 -10.12
CA LEU A 361 -14.98 -11.77 -11.29
C LEU A 361 -14.55 -10.57 -12.14
N ILE A 362 -15.47 -9.64 -12.42
CA ILE A 362 -15.16 -8.41 -13.17
C ILE A 362 -14.11 -7.58 -12.46
N ILE A 363 -14.24 -7.42 -11.15
CA ILE A 363 -13.25 -6.71 -10.32
C ILE A 363 -11.88 -7.38 -10.43
N ALA A 364 -11.81 -8.71 -10.35
CA ALA A 364 -10.57 -9.47 -10.47
C ALA A 364 -9.93 -9.30 -11.86
N GLU A 365 -10.72 -9.36 -12.93
CA GLU A 365 -10.27 -9.19 -14.32
C GLU A 365 -9.73 -7.77 -14.58
N VAL A 366 -10.45 -6.73 -14.11
CA VAL A 366 -10.02 -5.33 -14.24
C VAL A 366 -8.74 -5.06 -13.46
N LEU A 367 -8.52 -5.74 -12.33
CA LEU A 367 -7.29 -5.65 -11.56
C LEU A 367 -6.11 -6.41 -12.21
N GLU A 368 -6.38 -7.48 -12.97
CA GLU A 368 -5.34 -8.25 -13.67
C GLU A 368 -4.93 -7.64 -15.03
N GLU A 369 -5.88 -7.07 -15.81
CA GLU A 369 -5.56 -6.44 -17.10
C GLU A 369 -4.65 -5.20 -16.99
N LYS A 370 -4.55 -4.61 -15.82
CA LYS A 370 -3.80 -3.36 -15.59
C LYS A 370 -2.49 -3.57 -14.79
N LYS A 371 -2.07 -4.81 -14.56
CA LYS A 371 -0.75 -5.17 -14.03
C LYS A 371 0.27 -5.40 -15.15
#